data_f28dd1e5fa5f3a7e0c8c35e25aec2b9e
#
_entry.id   f28dd1e5fa5f3a7e0c8c35e25aec2b9e
#
_cell.length_a   1.000
_cell.length_b   1.000
_cell.length_c   1.000
_cell.angle_alpha   90.00
_cell.angle_beta   90.00
_cell.angle_gamma   90.00
#
_symmetry.space_group_name_H-M   'P 1'
#
loop_
_entity.id
_entity.type
_entity.pdbx_description
1 polymer ?
#
loop_
_entity_poly.entity_id
_entity_poly.type
_entity_poly.pdbx_seq_one_letter_code
_entity_poly.pdbx_strand_id
1 'polypeptide(L)'
;MSIVVSDLSERLDTLTKLVLAEPVARIGHSRVTVRPLTLRGKAFFQLEYQQGQKVAHRNVARGALLETFEQELDGLFRSVTLCTETETRQYVRKTNGAYKCTAKSGAARAAVTASHKRKKEYILQEGENIPALVDLGVFTPDFKIVKAKYDKYKQINRFIELVDDAFRAYGRDEITILDFGCGKSYLTFVLYYYFAVKRGVRAKIIGYDLKEDVVEHCNEVAARYGYTDLHFVVADVTRDVLYDEHIDMLVTLHACDVATDYALHYAISRGVEHIFSVPCCQHEVNKTIQKGG
;
A
#
# COMPACT_ATOMS: atom_id res chain seq x y z
N MET A 1 37.30 22.86 -1.37
CA MET A 1 35.91 22.85 -0.86
C MET A 1 34.98 23.25 -2.01
N SER A 2 34.08 22.40 -2.40
CA SER A 2 33.14 22.72 -3.48
C SER A 2 32.04 23.70 -3.00
N ILE A 3 31.41 24.41 -3.94
CA ILE A 3 30.25 25.28 -3.60
C ILE A 3 29.11 24.49 -2.93
N VAL A 4 28.99 23.20 -3.24
CA VAL A 4 27.97 22.33 -2.63
C VAL A 4 28.25 22.09 -1.16
N VAL A 5 29.51 21.86 -0.80
CA VAL A 5 29.94 21.69 0.60
C VAL A 5 29.74 22.97 1.42
N SER A 6 30.11 24.12 0.86
CA SER A 6 29.90 25.41 1.50
C SER A 6 28.42 25.67 1.79
N ASP A 7 27.57 25.49 0.75
CA ASP A 7 26.13 25.70 0.88
C ASP A 7 25.45 24.68 1.81
N LEU A 8 25.93 23.44 1.82
CA LEU A 8 25.45 22.40 2.73
C LEU A 8 25.81 22.74 4.19
N SER A 9 27.02 23.25 4.44
CA SER A 9 27.46 23.66 5.77
C SER A 9 26.59 24.78 6.34
N GLU A 10 26.31 25.81 5.54
CA GLU A 10 25.49 26.95 5.96
C GLU A 10 24.01 26.58 6.22
N ARG A 11 23.52 25.51 5.59
CA ARG A 11 22.10 25.13 5.59
C ARG A 11 21.80 23.80 6.25
N LEU A 12 22.76 23.25 6.96
CA LEU A 12 22.66 21.94 7.60
C LEU A 12 21.47 21.87 8.58
N ASP A 13 21.20 22.97 9.28
CA ASP A 13 20.16 23.05 10.29
C ASP A 13 18.75 23.07 9.70
N THR A 14 18.59 23.61 8.50
CA THR A 14 17.32 23.72 7.78
C THR A 14 17.18 22.69 6.67
N LEU A 15 18.16 21.78 6.51
CA LEU A 15 18.17 20.77 5.47
C LEU A 15 17.00 19.80 5.64
N THR A 16 16.13 19.74 4.63
CA THR A 16 15.02 18.80 4.58
C THR A 16 15.29 17.60 3.66
N LYS A 17 16.11 17.80 2.62
CA LYS A 17 16.50 16.76 1.68
C LYS A 17 17.72 17.17 0.87
N LEU A 18 18.62 16.21 0.62
CA LEU A 18 19.70 16.36 -0.36
C LEU A 18 19.63 15.16 -1.32
N VAL A 19 19.67 15.41 -2.61
CA VAL A 19 19.63 14.37 -3.65
C VAL A 19 20.83 14.54 -4.57
N LEU A 20 21.60 13.46 -4.72
CA LEU A 20 22.69 13.35 -5.68
C LEU A 20 22.29 12.34 -6.74
N ALA A 21 22.42 12.69 -7.99
CA ALA A 21 22.04 11.88 -9.14
C ALA A 21 23.03 12.02 -10.29
N GLU A 22 22.97 11.10 -11.23
CA GLU A 22 23.84 11.07 -12.41
C GLU A 22 25.33 11.00 -12.03
N PRO A 23 25.83 9.85 -11.57
CA PRO A 23 27.22 9.70 -11.18
C PRO A 23 28.16 9.97 -12.38
N VAL A 24 29.29 10.64 -12.12
CA VAL A 24 30.30 10.98 -13.14
C VAL A 24 31.11 9.78 -13.59
N ALA A 25 31.13 8.71 -12.77
CA ALA A 25 31.82 7.44 -13.05
C ALA A 25 30.99 6.28 -12.48
N ARG A 26 31.37 5.05 -12.77
CA ARG A 26 30.74 3.83 -12.25
C ARG A 26 31.10 3.65 -10.77
N ILE A 27 30.25 4.12 -9.85
CA ILE A 27 30.48 4.10 -8.39
C ILE A 27 29.57 3.11 -7.63
N GLY A 28 28.93 2.17 -8.33
CA GLY A 28 28.07 1.14 -7.70
C GLY A 28 26.68 1.60 -7.30
N HIS A 29 26.38 2.90 -7.26
CA HIS A 29 25.05 3.45 -7.00
C HIS A 29 24.74 4.60 -7.97
N SER A 30 23.49 4.65 -8.41
CA SER A 30 23.00 5.63 -9.40
C SER A 30 22.49 6.92 -8.76
N ARG A 31 22.13 6.86 -7.47
CA ARG A 31 21.54 7.98 -6.73
C ARG A 31 21.84 7.84 -5.24
N VAL A 32 22.03 8.96 -4.57
CA VAL A 32 22.05 9.05 -3.11
C VAL A 32 21.03 10.07 -2.65
N THR A 33 20.20 9.71 -1.68
CA THR A 33 19.24 10.63 -1.06
C THR A 33 19.56 10.74 0.43
N VAL A 34 19.73 11.95 0.93
CA VAL A 34 19.97 12.25 2.34
C VAL A 34 18.75 12.93 2.92
N ARG A 35 18.28 12.45 4.07
CA ARG A 35 17.13 13.03 4.79
C ARG A 35 17.40 13.09 6.30
N PRO A 36 16.92 14.14 7.00
CA PRO A 36 16.98 14.18 8.44
C PRO A 36 16.14 13.05 9.05
N LEU A 37 16.65 12.47 10.13
CA LEU A 37 16.05 11.35 10.83
C LEU A 37 16.27 11.52 12.33
N THR A 38 15.25 11.26 13.14
CA THR A 38 15.38 11.20 14.60
C THR A 38 15.26 9.76 15.07
N LEU A 39 16.31 9.23 15.71
CA LEU A 39 16.34 7.90 16.29
C LEU A 39 16.58 8.00 17.80
N ARG A 40 15.68 7.44 18.61
CA ARG A 40 15.79 7.45 20.09
C ARG A 40 16.10 8.83 20.66
N GLY A 41 15.47 9.88 20.13
CA GLY A 41 15.67 11.27 20.56
C GLY A 41 16.95 11.94 20.07
N LYS A 42 17.81 11.26 19.30
CA LYS A 42 19.03 11.82 18.72
C LYS A 42 18.84 12.12 17.23
N ALA A 43 19.43 13.22 16.76
CA ALA A 43 19.36 13.65 15.37
C ALA A 43 20.43 12.96 14.51
N PHE A 44 19.99 12.38 13.41
CA PHE A 44 20.80 11.73 12.38
C PHE A 44 20.40 12.23 11.00
N PHE A 45 21.21 11.90 10.00
CA PHE A 45 20.80 11.88 8.60
C PHE A 45 20.85 10.45 8.08
N GLN A 46 19.81 10.04 7.35
CA GLN A 46 19.77 8.78 6.63
C GLN A 46 20.21 9.01 5.20
N LEU A 47 21.26 8.30 4.80
CA LEU A 47 21.73 8.19 3.42
C LEU A 47 21.13 6.94 2.80
N GLU A 48 20.42 7.11 1.70
CA GLU A 48 19.79 6.06 0.91
C GLU A 48 20.55 5.93 -0.42
N TYR A 49 21.23 4.81 -0.63
CA TYR A 49 22.01 4.51 -1.83
C TYR A 49 21.22 3.59 -2.75
N GLN A 50 20.89 4.06 -3.94
CA GLN A 50 20.15 3.27 -4.94
C GLN A 50 21.14 2.50 -5.84
N GLN A 51 21.03 1.16 -5.83
CA GLN A 51 21.84 0.21 -6.62
C GLN A 51 20.92 -0.62 -7.53
N GLY A 52 20.55 -0.09 -8.69
CA GLY A 52 19.54 -0.70 -9.55
C GLY A 52 18.19 -0.78 -8.83
N GLN A 53 17.68 -2.00 -8.64
CA GLN A 53 16.44 -2.24 -7.88
C GLN A 53 16.65 -2.38 -6.36
N LYS A 54 17.89 -2.41 -5.89
CA LYS A 54 18.22 -2.53 -4.46
C LYS A 54 18.50 -1.17 -3.86
N VAL A 55 18.16 -1.02 -2.58
CA VAL A 55 18.41 0.19 -1.80
C VAL A 55 19.16 -0.17 -0.53
N ALA A 56 20.28 0.50 -0.29
CA ALA A 56 21.03 0.39 0.96
C ALA A 56 20.86 1.67 1.80
N HIS A 57 20.78 1.52 3.10
CA HIS A 57 20.64 2.64 4.03
C HIS A 57 21.82 2.71 4.99
N ARG A 58 22.30 3.94 5.25
CA ARG A 58 23.31 4.25 6.27
C ARG A 58 22.84 5.46 7.08
N ASN A 59 22.88 5.37 8.39
CA ASN A 59 22.58 6.50 9.26
C ASN A 59 23.89 7.14 9.73
N VAL A 60 23.97 8.45 9.59
CA VAL A 60 25.13 9.27 9.97
C VAL A 60 24.68 10.26 11.03
N ALA A 61 25.47 10.45 12.09
CA ALA A 61 25.17 11.46 13.10
C ALA A 61 25.12 12.85 12.44
N ARG A 62 24.22 13.74 12.93
CA ARG A 62 24.03 15.07 12.32
C ARG A 62 25.34 15.83 12.13
N GLY A 63 26.23 15.84 13.14
CA GLY A 63 27.50 16.53 13.06
C GLY A 63 28.55 15.91 12.13
N ALA A 64 28.36 14.64 11.72
CA ALA A 64 29.29 13.94 10.83
C ALA A 64 28.86 13.99 9.36
N LEU A 65 27.70 14.57 9.02
CA LEU A 65 27.21 14.56 7.63
C LEU A 65 28.14 15.32 6.70
N LEU A 66 28.67 16.47 7.12
CA LEU A 66 29.52 17.31 6.29
C LEU A 66 30.81 16.58 5.91
N GLU A 67 31.46 16.00 6.90
CA GLU A 67 32.69 15.19 6.70
C GLU A 67 32.41 13.98 5.79
N THR A 68 31.31 13.27 6.04
CA THR A 68 30.89 12.16 5.19
C THR A 68 30.63 12.61 3.75
N PHE A 69 30.00 13.77 3.57
CA PHE A 69 29.73 14.31 2.24
C PHE A 69 31.02 14.68 1.51
N GLU A 70 31.95 15.38 2.16
CA GLU A 70 33.21 15.78 1.58
C GLU A 70 34.09 14.58 1.17
N GLN A 71 34.17 13.57 2.03
CA GLN A 71 35.04 12.41 1.80
C GLN A 71 34.47 11.40 0.80
N GLU A 72 33.15 11.21 0.81
CA GLU A 72 32.53 10.07 0.11
C GLU A 72 31.64 10.47 -1.09
N LEU A 73 31.18 11.73 -1.18
CA LEU A 73 30.12 12.08 -2.14
C LEU A 73 30.45 13.31 -3.00
N ASP A 74 31.27 14.23 -2.51
CA ASP A 74 31.56 15.48 -3.22
C ASP A 74 32.25 15.23 -4.55
N GLY A 75 31.77 15.89 -5.59
CA GLY A 75 32.30 15.76 -6.95
C GLY A 75 31.96 14.47 -7.70
N LEU A 76 31.29 13.49 -7.06
CA LEU A 76 30.97 12.21 -7.68
C LEU A 76 29.69 12.22 -8.55
N PHE A 77 28.88 13.27 -8.46
CA PHE A 77 27.61 13.36 -9.16
C PHE A 77 27.52 14.59 -10.04
N ARG A 78 26.83 14.47 -11.17
CA ARG A 78 26.58 15.61 -12.09
C ARG A 78 25.49 16.54 -11.59
N SER A 79 24.48 15.99 -10.91
CA SER A 79 23.33 16.74 -10.41
C SER A 79 23.25 16.58 -8.89
N VAL A 80 23.18 17.71 -8.18
CA VAL A 80 22.93 17.76 -6.75
C VAL A 80 21.78 18.73 -6.49
N THR A 81 20.77 18.29 -5.71
CA THR A 81 19.63 19.12 -5.32
C THR A 81 19.58 19.21 -3.81
N LEU A 82 19.75 20.40 -3.26
CA LEU A 82 19.68 20.71 -1.84
C LEU A 82 18.35 21.42 -1.57
N CYS A 83 17.52 20.85 -0.71
CA CYS A 83 16.23 21.40 -0.30
C CYS A 83 16.30 21.77 1.19
N THR A 84 15.92 23.00 1.49
CA THR A 84 15.69 23.48 2.86
C THR A 84 14.20 23.74 3.08
N GLU A 85 13.83 24.24 4.24
CA GLU A 85 12.44 24.64 4.54
C GLU A 85 11.96 25.80 3.64
N THR A 86 12.87 26.64 3.14
CA THR A 86 12.54 27.90 2.47
C THR A 86 13.00 27.97 1.02
N GLU A 87 13.99 27.18 0.60
CA GLU A 87 14.56 27.24 -0.73
C GLU A 87 14.97 25.86 -1.27
N THR A 88 15.07 25.77 -2.59
CA THR A 88 15.67 24.64 -3.29
C THR A 88 16.82 25.15 -4.16
N ARG A 89 18.00 24.57 -3.97
CA ARG A 89 19.21 24.84 -4.76
C ARG A 89 19.54 23.63 -5.63
N GLN A 90 19.73 23.87 -6.91
CA GLN A 90 20.11 22.85 -7.87
C GLN A 90 21.53 23.15 -8.38
N TYR A 91 22.40 22.17 -8.27
CA TYR A 91 23.79 22.24 -8.72
C TYR A 91 23.97 21.31 -9.90
N VAL A 92 24.50 21.83 -10.98
CA VAL A 92 24.85 21.04 -12.17
C VAL A 92 26.35 21.15 -12.42
N ARG A 93 27.04 20.01 -12.49
CA ARG A 93 28.47 19.94 -12.69
C ARG A 93 28.82 20.24 -14.15
N LYS A 94 29.70 21.21 -14.35
CA LYS A 94 30.25 21.57 -15.66
C LYS A 94 31.36 20.59 -16.09
N THR A 95 31.76 20.67 -17.34
CA THR A 95 32.87 19.87 -17.92
C THR A 95 34.21 20.10 -17.22
N ASN A 96 34.43 21.31 -16.71
CA ASN A 96 35.65 21.66 -15.93
C ASN A 96 35.59 21.23 -14.46
N GLY A 97 34.56 20.48 -14.03
CA GLY A 97 34.40 19.97 -12.67
C GLY A 97 33.72 20.92 -11.70
N ALA A 98 33.57 22.20 -12.01
CA ALA A 98 32.87 23.16 -11.16
C ALA A 98 31.35 23.00 -11.22
N TYR A 99 30.65 23.31 -10.13
CA TYR A 99 29.19 23.32 -10.11
C TYR A 99 28.62 24.71 -10.44
N LYS A 100 27.58 24.73 -11.30
CA LYS A 100 26.70 25.88 -11.47
C LYS A 100 25.52 25.72 -10.54
N CYS A 101 25.26 26.71 -9.68
CA CYS A 101 24.12 26.75 -8.78
C CYS A 101 22.97 27.55 -9.38
N THR A 102 21.75 27.07 -9.21
CA THR A 102 20.51 27.80 -9.47
C THR A 102 19.62 27.66 -8.22
N ALA A 103 19.23 28.77 -7.62
CA ALA A 103 18.38 28.78 -6.45
C ALA A 103 16.95 29.19 -6.86
N LYS A 104 15.95 28.52 -6.27
CA LYS A 104 14.54 28.89 -6.35
C LYS A 104 14.04 29.13 -4.93
N SER A 105 13.58 30.35 -4.63
CA SER A 105 12.84 30.61 -3.40
C SER A 105 11.42 30.05 -3.55
N GLY A 106 10.96 29.38 -2.55
CA GLY A 106 9.65 28.72 -2.46
C GLY A 106 9.82 27.53 -1.55
N ALA A 107 8.94 27.35 -0.59
CA ALA A 107 8.92 26.15 0.22
C ALA A 107 8.85 24.95 -0.72
N ALA A 108 9.93 24.16 -0.80
CA ALA A 108 9.75 22.78 -1.21
C ALA A 108 8.63 22.25 -0.31
N ARG A 109 7.55 21.73 -0.88
CA ARG A 109 6.46 21.08 -0.15
C ARG A 109 7.10 20.34 1.02
N ALA A 110 6.78 20.78 2.24
CA ALA A 110 7.47 20.38 3.44
C ALA A 110 7.79 18.89 3.36
N ALA A 111 9.08 18.57 3.28
CA ALA A 111 9.48 17.18 3.40
C ALA A 111 9.06 16.84 4.83
N VAL A 112 7.92 16.16 4.93
CA VAL A 112 7.43 15.61 6.18
C VAL A 112 8.64 14.88 6.77
N THR A 113 9.17 15.40 7.86
CA THR A 113 10.18 14.71 8.66
C THR A 113 9.66 13.31 8.82
N ALA A 114 10.28 12.36 8.11
CA ALA A 114 9.88 10.97 8.18
C ALA A 114 10.29 10.49 9.58
N SER A 115 9.45 10.80 10.55
CA SER A 115 9.39 10.04 11.78
C SER A 115 9.11 8.61 11.31
N HIS A 116 10.04 7.68 11.53
CA HIS A 116 9.79 6.24 11.34
C HIS A 116 8.66 5.73 12.25
N LYS A 117 8.00 6.59 12.97
CA LYS A 117 6.76 6.38 13.74
C LYS A 117 5.62 7.27 13.23
N ARG A 118 5.40 7.41 11.93
CA ARG A 118 4.02 7.59 11.51
C ARG A 118 3.33 6.27 11.86
N LYS A 119 2.63 6.24 12.99
CA LYS A 119 1.60 5.23 13.22
C LYS A 119 0.71 5.34 11.99
N LYS A 120 0.81 4.35 11.10
CA LYS A 120 -0.11 4.27 9.97
C LYS A 120 -1.50 4.16 10.61
N GLU A 121 -2.35 5.14 10.43
CA GLU A 121 -3.73 5.06 10.85
C GLU A 121 -4.40 4.08 9.89
N TYR A 122 -4.66 2.90 10.39
CA TYR A 122 -5.39 1.89 9.65
C TYR A 122 -6.88 2.19 9.71
N ILE A 123 -7.62 1.82 8.66
CA ILE A 123 -9.09 1.98 8.62
C ILE A 123 -9.74 1.11 9.68
N LEU A 124 -9.32 -0.15 9.80
CA LEU A 124 -9.76 -1.05 10.85
C LEU A 124 -8.76 -0.95 12.01
N GLN A 125 -9.22 -0.50 13.18
CA GLN A 125 -8.31 -0.18 14.30
C GLN A 125 -8.39 -1.22 15.41
N GLU A 126 -7.32 -1.32 16.17
CA GLU A 126 -7.30 -2.07 17.43
C GLU A 126 -8.31 -1.46 18.41
N GLY A 127 -9.05 -2.31 19.11
CA GLY A 127 -10.12 -1.89 20.04
C GLY A 127 -11.51 -1.81 19.39
N GLU A 128 -11.62 -1.92 18.06
CA GLU A 128 -12.93 -2.01 17.39
C GLU A 128 -13.48 -3.44 17.45
N ASN A 129 -14.79 -3.56 17.74
CA ASN A 129 -15.47 -4.85 17.70
C ASN A 129 -15.70 -5.28 16.24
N ILE A 130 -14.76 -6.03 15.69
CA ILE A 130 -14.81 -6.60 14.34
C ILE A 130 -14.83 -8.13 14.47
N PRO A 131 -16.03 -8.75 14.56
CA PRO A 131 -16.15 -10.18 14.88
C PRO A 131 -15.37 -11.07 13.91
N ALA A 132 -15.38 -10.76 12.62
CA ALA A 132 -14.65 -11.50 11.60
C ALA A 132 -13.13 -11.53 11.85
N LEU A 133 -12.55 -10.48 12.42
CA LEU A 133 -11.12 -10.46 12.76
C LEU A 133 -10.80 -11.27 14.01
N VAL A 134 -11.77 -11.41 14.93
CA VAL A 134 -11.65 -12.28 16.11
C VAL A 134 -11.71 -13.75 15.67
N ASP A 135 -12.69 -14.13 14.87
CA ASP A 135 -12.85 -15.50 14.36
C ASP A 135 -11.67 -15.92 13.46
N LEU A 136 -11.07 -14.97 12.73
CA LEU A 136 -9.85 -15.19 11.95
C LEU A 136 -8.58 -15.31 12.82
N GLY A 137 -8.70 -15.04 14.12
CA GLY A 137 -7.57 -15.02 15.06
C GLY A 137 -6.57 -13.89 14.81
N VAL A 138 -7.00 -12.83 14.11
CA VAL A 138 -6.23 -11.60 13.91
C VAL A 138 -6.37 -10.67 15.11
N PHE A 139 -7.57 -10.64 15.69
CA PHE A 139 -7.85 -9.99 16.96
C PHE A 139 -8.05 -11.03 18.07
N THR A 140 -7.71 -10.63 19.28
CA THR A 140 -8.11 -11.37 20.50
C THR A 140 -9.58 -11.07 20.84
N PRO A 141 -10.23 -11.81 21.74
CA PRO A 141 -11.59 -11.51 22.18
C PRO A 141 -11.76 -10.12 22.81
N ASP A 142 -10.70 -9.49 23.31
CA ASP A 142 -10.66 -8.12 23.79
C ASP A 142 -10.21 -7.11 22.72
N PHE A 143 -10.33 -7.51 21.46
CA PHE A 143 -10.09 -6.70 20.24
C PHE A 143 -8.67 -6.14 20.08
N LYS A 144 -7.66 -6.79 20.67
CA LYS A 144 -6.26 -6.45 20.47
C LYS A 144 -5.63 -7.25 19.33
N ILE A 145 -4.68 -6.66 18.65
CA ILE A 145 -4.00 -7.32 17.54
C ILE A 145 -3.09 -8.43 18.05
N VAL A 146 -3.28 -9.64 17.53
CA VAL A 146 -2.40 -10.78 17.78
C VAL A 146 -1.06 -10.56 17.08
N LYS A 147 0.03 -10.42 17.83
CA LYS A 147 1.37 -10.08 17.29
C LYS A 147 1.80 -10.99 16.13
N ALA A 148 1.58 -12.30 16.23
CA ALA A 148 1.91 -13.26 15.18
C ALA A 148 1.06 -13.10 13.90
N LYS A 149 -0.06 -12.36 13.97
CA LYS A 149 -0.98 -12.09 12.86
C LYS A 149 -0.91 -10.65 12.35
N TYR A 150 0.07 -9.88 12.80
CA TYR A 150 0.20 -8.47 12.43
C TYR A 150 0.34 -8.25 10.91
N ASP A 151 1.03 -9.14 10.20
CA ASP A 151 1.13 -9.05 8.74
C ASP A 151 -0.21 -9.33 8.05
N LYS A 152 -1.02 -10.26 8.56
CA LYS A 152 -2.38 -10.51 8.07
C LYS A 152 -3.28 -9.31 8.32
N TYR A 153 -3.19 -8.70 9.49
CA TYR A 153 -3.89 -7.44 9.81
C TYR A 153 -3.54 -6.32 8.81
N LYS A 154 -2.25 -6.15 8.48
CA LYS A 154 -1.82 -5.16 7.48
C LYS A 154 -2.37 -5.45 6.08
N GLN A 155 -2.39 -6.72 5.67
CA GLN A 155 -2.94 -7.14 4.38
C GLN A 155 -4.43 -6.81 4.26
N ILE A 156 -5.21 -7.15 5.30
CA ILE A 156 -6.64 -6.86 5.35
C ILE A 156 -6.89 -5.35 5.30
N ASN A 157 -6.17 -4.56 6.10
CA ASN A 157 -6.28 -3.11 6.05
C ASN A 157 -5.88 -2.54 4.70
N ARG A 158 -4.86 -3.10 4.03
CA ARG A 158 -4.48 -2.64 2.68
C ARG A 158 -5.59 -2.89 1.67
N PHE A 159 -6.26 -4.02 1.76
CA PHE A 159 -7.42 -4.30 0.92
C PHE A 159 -8.56 -3.28 1.17
N ILE A 160 -8.91 -3.04 2.42
CA ILE A 160 -9.93 -2.05 2.78
C ILE A 160 -9.53 -0.62 2.38
N GLU A 161 -8.24 -0.24 2.45
CA GLU A 161 -7.76 1.04 1.94
C GLU A 161 -8.01 1.20 0.42
N LEU A 162 -7.76 0.15 -0.36
CA LEU A 162 -8.03 0.17 -1.82
C LEU A 162 -9.52 0.31 -2.11
N VAL A 163 -10.36 -0.38 -1.34
CA VAL A 163 -11.82 -0.29 -1.45
C VAL A 163 -12.31 1.11 -1.04
N ASP A 164 -11.78 1.67 0.06
CA ASP A 164 -12.12 3.01 0.53
C ASP A 164 -11.74 4.09 -0.49
N ASP A 165 -10.55 3.98 -1.09
CA ASP A 165 -10.09 4.91 -2.13
C ASP A 165 -11.01 4.90 -3.35
N ALA A 166 -11.46 3.72 -3.80
CA ALA A 166 -12.40 3.57 -4.90
C ALA A 166 -13.79 4.14 -4.52
N PHE A 167 -14.27 3.83 -3.32
CA PHE A 167 -15.61 4.23 -2.87
C PHE A 167 -15.73 5.73 -2.54
N ARG A 168 -14.67 6.39 -2.12
CA ARG A 168 -14.70 7.85 -1.82
C ARG A 168 -15.15 8.70 -3.00
N ALA A 169 -14.91 8.25 -4.22
CA ALA A 169 -15.36 8.93 -5.42
C ALA A 169 -16.88 8.76 -5.69
N TYR A 170 -17.56 7.88 -4.94
CA TYR A 170 -18.88 7.38 -5.30
C TYR A 170 -20.04 8.20 -4.75
N GLY A 171 -19.93 8.79 -3.55
CA GLY A 171 -20.94 9.67 -2.95
C GLY A 171 -22.34 9.06 -2.79
N ARG A 172 -22.47 7.72 -2.72
CA ARG A 172 -23.75 7.01 -2.59
C ARG A 172 -23.96 6.51 -1.17
N ASP A 173 -25.24 6.45 -0.75
CA ASP A 173 -25.67 5.96 0.57
C ASP A 173 -25.94 4.45 0.59
N GLU A 174 -25.84 3.79 -0.56
CA GLU A 174 -26.03 2.34 -0.72
C GLU A 174 -25.03 1.74 -1.70
N ILE A 175 -24.69 0.46 -1.50
CA ILE A 175 -23.78 -0.29 -2.35
C ILE A 175 -24.20 -1.76 -2.45
N THR A 176 -24.20 -2.30 -3.68
CA THR A 176 -24.38 -3.74 -3.94
C THR A 176 -23.07 -4.37 -4.36
N ILE A 177 -22.64 -5.39 -3.62
CA ILE A 177 -21.36 -6.08 -3.82
C ILE A 177 -21.62 -7.56 -4.07
N LEU A 178 -20.98 -8.12 -5.09
CA LEU A 178 -20.90 -9.57 -5.31
C LEU A 178 -19.49 -10.07 -5.00
N ASP A 179 -19.40 -11.21 -4.31
CA ASP A 179 -18.13 -11.90 -4.01
C ASP A 179 -18.16 -13.31 -4.61
N PHE A 180 -17.37 -13.54 -5.66
CA PHE A 180 -17.31 -14.81 -6.38
C PHE A 180 -16.22 -15.72 -5.84
N GLY A 181 -16.62 -16.95 -5.46
CA GLY A 181 -15.73 -17.92 -4.83
C GLY A 181 -15.37 -17.47 -3.42
N CYS A 182 -16.37 -17.05 -2.64
CA CYS A 182 -16.17 -16.42 -1.34
C CYS A 182 -15.47 -17.32 -0.30
N GLY A 183 -15.53 -18.65 -0.43
CA GLY A 183 -14.90 -19.58 0.48
C GLY A 183 -15.33 -19.32 1.94
N LYS A 184 -14.38 -19.27 2.88
CA LYS A 184 -14.66 -18.93 4.28
C LYS A 184 -15.02 -17.46 4.51
N SER A 185 -15.07 -16.64 3.50
CA SER A 185 -15.64 -15.29 3.44
C SER A 185 -15.14 -14.27 4.46
N TYR A 186 -14.00 -14.48 5.09
CA TYR A 186 -13.52 -13.52 6.11
C TYR A 186 -13.41 -12.08 5.58
N LEU A 187 -12.98 -11.90 4.32
CA LEU A 187 -12.88 -10.58 3.72
C LEU A 187 -14.25 -10.01 3.37
N THR A 188 -15.21 -10.82 3.00
CA THR A 188 -16.61 -10.44 2.75
C THR A 188 -17.27 -9.92 4.03
N PHE A 189 -17.05 -10.61 5.16
CA PHE A 189 -17.51 -10.13 6.47
C PHE A 189 -16.85 -8.80 6.86
N VAL A 190 -15.56 -8.64 6.57
CA VAL A 190 -14.84 -7.37 6.83
C VAL A 190 -15.33 -6.26 5.92
N LEU A 191 -15.68 -6.55 4.65
CA LEU A 191 -16.31 -5.58 3.74
C LEU A 191 -17.67 -5.12 4.27
N TYR A 192 -18.51 -6.06 4.71
CA TYR A 192 -19.80 -5.70 5.30
C TYR A 192 -19.61 -4.81 6.54
N TYR A 193 -18.73 -5.19 7.46
CA TYR A 193 -18.40 -4.35 8.61
C TYR A 193 -17.96 -2.95 8.18
N TYR A 194 -17.07 -2.86 7.20
CA TYR A 194 -16.55 -1.59 6.72
C TYR A 194 -17.68 -0.69 6.19
N PHE A 195 -18.52 -1.20 5.29
CA PHE A 195 -19.57 -0.39 4.69
C PHE A 195 -20.75 -0.15 5.64
N ALA A 196 -21.33 -1.19 6.20
CA ALA A 196 -22.53 -1.09 6.99
C ALA A 196 -22.29 -0.50 8.38
N VAL A 197 -21.25 -0.97 9.09
CA VAL A 197 -21.02 -0.57 10.49
C VAL A 197 -20.15 0.68 10.57
N LYS A 198 -19.03 0.71 9.85
CA LYS A 198 -18.06 1.80 9.99
C LYS A 198 -18.41 3.03 9.15
N ARG A 199 -18.94 2.84 7.94
CA ARG A 199 -19.31 3.95 7.03
C ARG A 199 -20.79 4.33 7.12
N GLY A 200 -21.65 3.48 7.71
CA GLY A 200 -23.10 3.71 7.80
C GLY A 200 -23.79 3.67 6.43
N VAL A 201 -23.22 2.96 5.46
CA VAL A 201 -23.77 2.78 4.11
C VAL A 201 -24.67 1.54 4.10
N ARG A 202 -25.80 1.58 3.42
CA ARG A 202 -26.60 0.37 3.18
C ARG A 202 -25.86 -0.56 2.22
N ALA A 203 -25.26 -1.62 2.77
CA ALA A 203 -24.46 -2.56 2.01
C ALA A 203 -25.21 -3.87 1.81
N LYS A 204 -25.63 -4.17 0.57
CA LYS A 204 -26.13 -5.48 0.17
C LYS A 204 -24.96 -6.27 -0.39
N ILE A 205 -24.60 -7.37 0.27
CA ILE A 205 -23.47 -8.20 -0.16
C ILE A 205 -23.95 -9.62 -0.38
N ILE A 206 -23.64 -10.18 -1.56
CA ILE A 206 -23.99 -11.56 -1.93
C ILE A 206 -22.70 -12.30 -2.25
N GLY A 207 -22.38 -13.32 -1.44
CA GLY A 207 -21.28 -14.24 -1.69
C GLY A 207 -21.74 -15.50 -2.41
N TYR A 208 -21.02 -15.92 -3.42
CA TYR A 208 -21.28 -17.17 -4.16
C TYR A 208 -20.16 -18.17 -3.92
N ASP A 209 -20.55 -19.42 -3.64
CA ASP A 209 -19.62 -20.56 -3.58
C ASP A 209 -20.32 -21.82 -4.10
N LEU A 210 -19.52 -22.79 -4.55
CA LEU A 210 -20.02 -24.09 -5.03
C LEU A 210 -20.39 -25.05 -3.90
N LYS A 211 -19.84 -24.82 -2.70
CA LYS A 211 -19.91 -25.75 -1.58
C LYS A 211 -21.04 -25.38 -0.64
N GLU A 212 -22.02 -26.23 -0.54
CA GLU A 212 -23.20 -26.02 0.31
C GLU A 212 -22.84 -25.86 1.79
N ASP A 213 -21.95 -26.70 2.32
CA ASP A 213 -21.47 -26.64 3.70
C ASP A 213 -20.79 -25.30 4.04
N VAL A 214 -20.07 -24.74 3.07
CA VAL A 214 -19.44 -23.43 3.21
C VAL A 214 -20.47 -22.30 3.25
N VAL A 215 -21.44 -22.36 2.35
CA VAL A 215 -22.53 -21.36 2.25
C VAL A 215 -23.39 -21.36 3.51
N GLU A 216 -23.81 -22.55 3.98
CA GLU A 216 -24.56 -22.69 5.23
C GLU A 216 -23.81 -22.10 6.41
N HIS A 217 -22.55 -22.48 6.59
CA HIS A 217 -21.70 -21.95 7.65
C HIS A 217 -21.55 -20.42 7.57
N CYS A 218 -21.37 -19.86 6.38
CA CYS A 218 -21.24 -18.42 6.21
C CYS A 218 -22.54 -17.68 6.55
N ASN A 219 -23.70 -18.22 6.19
CA ASN A 219 -25.00 -17.64 6.56
C ASN A 219 -25.23 -17.70 8.10
N GLU A 220 -24.86 -18.79 8.76
CA GLU A 220 -24.89 -18.89 10.22
C GLU A 220 -24.00 -17.82 10.89
N VAL A 221 -22.79 -17.62 10.36
CA VAL A 221 -21.87 -16.59 10.86
C VAL A 221 -22.42 -15.19 10.62
N ALA A 222 -23.00 -14.90 9.45
CA ALA A 222 -23.64 -13.63 9.15
C ALA A 222 -24.79 -13.33 10.14
N ALA A 223 -25.64 -14.32 10.41
CA ALA A 223 -26.73 -14.19 11.38
C ALA A 223 -26.17 -13.95 12.82
N ARG A 224 -25.12 -14.66 13.20
CA ARG A 224 -24.46 -14.48 14.51
C ARG A 224 -23.86 -13.08 14.69
N TYR A 225 -23.36 -12.46 13.61
CA TYR A 225 -22.83 -11.10 13.63
C TYR A 225 -23.94 -10.03 13.51
N GLY A 226 -25.17 -10.43 13.21
CA GLY A 226 -26.29 -9.50 12.96
C GLY A 226 -26.17 -8.77 11.60
N TYR A 227 -25.53 -9.38 10.62
CA TYR A 227 -25.32 -8.83 9.29
C TYR A 227 -26.49 -9.22 8.37
N THR A 228 -27.58 -8.45 8.44
CA THR A 228 -28.88 -8.79 7.83
C THR A 228 -28.89 -8.75 6.30
N ASP A 229 -28.06 -7.90 5.70
CA ASP A 229 -27.98 -7.73 4.25
C ASP A 229 -26.73 -8.39 3.63
N LEU A 230 -26.12 -9.33 4.36
CA LEU A 230 -25.06 -10.21 3.90
C LEU A 230 -25.59 -11.62 3.75
N HIS A 231 -25.64 -12.10 2.52
CA HIS A 231 -26.16 -13.41 2.17
C HIS A 231 -25.16 -14.25 1.38
N PHE A 232 -25.18 -15.55 1.60
CA PHE A 232 -24.36 -16.47 0.83
C PHE A 232 -25.28 -17.47 0.10
N VAL A 233 -24.96 -17.76 -1.17
CA VAL A 233 -25.78 -18.57 -2.07
C VAL A 233 -24.90 -19.62 -2.75
N VAL A 234 -25.41 -20.86 -2.79
CA VAL A 234 -24.78 -21.93 -3.57
C VAL A 234 -25.01 -21.66 -5.03
N ALA A 235 -23.96 -21.40 -5.80
CA ALA A 235 -24.07 -21.19 -7.23
C ALA A 235 -22.78 -21.53 -7.97
N ASP A 236 -22.91 -22.08 -9.15
CA ASP A 236 -21.83 -22.20 -10.14
C ASP A 236 -21.83 -20.94 -11.01
N VAL A 237 -20.90 -20.04 -10.74
CA VAL A 237 -20.77 -18.76 -11.47
C VAL A 237 -20.54 -18.92 -12.97
N THR A 238 -20.25 -20.13 -13.45
CA THR A 238 -20.05 -20.44 -14.86
C THR A 238 -21.35 -20.88 -15.58
N ARG A 239 -22.42 -21.20 -14.85
CA ARG A 239 -23.63 -21.83 -15.37
C ARG A 239 -24.93 -21.23 -14.86
N ASP A 240 -24.93 -20.75 -13.60
CA ASP A 240 -26.15 -20.34 -12.95
C ASP A 240 -26.56 -18.92 -13.32
N VAL A 241 -27.84 -18.62 -13.22
CA VAL A 241 -28.37 -17.26 -13.31
C VAL A 241 -28.06 -16.58 -11.97
N LEU A 242 -27.14 -15.63 -12.02
CA LEU A 242 -26.74 -14.86 -10.85
C LEU A 242 -27.63 -13.61 -10.70
N TYR A 243 -27.31 -12.81 -9.68
CA TYR A 243 -27.98 -11.55 -9.41
C TYR A 243 -27.99 -10.63 -10.65
N ASP A 244 -29.17 -10.14 -11.07
CA ASP A 244 -29.38 -9.42 -12.32
C ASP A 244 -29.70 -7.93 -12.17
N GLU A 245 -29.84 -7.45 -10.93
CA GLU A 245 -29.98 -6.01 -10.64
C GLU A 245 -28.63 -5.28 -10.77
N HIS A 246 -28.63 -3.99 -10.50
CA HIS A 246 -27.43 -3.16 -10.53
C HIS A 246 -26.39 -3.63 -9.50
N ILE A 247 -25.13 -3.73 -9.93
CA ILE A 247 -23.98 -4.14 -9.13
C ILE A 247 -22.94 -3.02 -9.16
N ASP A 248 -22.58 -2.50 -8.01
CA ASP A 248 -21.57 -1.44 -7.90
C ASP A 248 -20.16 -2.01 -7.87
N MET A 249 -19.99 -3.15 -7.20
CA MET A 249 -18.67 -3.75 -6.99
C MET A 249 -18.70 -5.27 -7.11
N LEU A 250 -17.72 -5.83 -7.80
CA LEU A 250 -17.45 -7.26 -7.81
C LEU A 250 -16.09 -7.53 -7.17
N VAL A 251 -16.09 -8.51 -6.26
CA VAL A 251 -14.89 -8.99 -5.58
C VAL A 251 -14.67 -10.46 -5.94
N THR A 252 -13.46 -10.85 -6.27
CA THR A 252 -13.07 -12.24 -6.50
C THR A 252 -11.64 -12.44 -5.97
N LEU A 253 -11.55 -12.88 -4.71
CA LEU A 253 -10.29 -13.01 -4.00
C LEU A 253 -9.82 -14.47 -3.90
N HIS A 254 -10.74 -15.42 -4.08
CA HIS A 254 -10.49 -16.86 -3.90
C HIS A 254 -10.97 -17.71 -5.06
N ALA A 255 -11.55 -17.13 -6.09
CA ALA A 255 -11.83 -17.81 -7.34
C ALA A 255 -10.51 -18.08 -8.07
N CYS A 256 -10.29 -19.34 -8.45
CA CYS A 256 -9.07 -19.78 -9.10
C CYS A 256 -9.34 -20.20 -10.53
N ASP A 257 -8.32 -20.15 -11.36
CA ASP A 257 -8.36 -20.57 -12.77
C ASP A 257 -9.52 -19.90 -13.54
N VAL A 258 -10.30 -20.69 -14.23
CA VAL A 258 -11.42 -20.28 -15.10
C VAL A 258 -12.50 -19.49 -14.35
N ALA A 259 -12.70 -19.74 -13.07
CA ALA A 259 -13.70 -19.00 -12.27
C ALA A 259 -13.39 -17.51 -12.16
N THR A 260 -12.12 -17.13 -12.13
CA THR A 260 -11.72 -15.71 -12.19
C THR A 260 -12.09 -15.07 -13.52
N ASP A 261 -11.88 -15.78 -14.64
CA ASP A 261 -12.19 -15.28 -15.99
C ASP A 261 -13.69 -15.09 -16.16
N TYR A 262 -14.51 -16.02 -15.67
CA TYR A 262 -15.96 -15.89 -15.67
C TYR A 262 -16.43 -14.71 -14.79
N ALA A 263 -15.85 -14.53 -13.61
CA ALA A 263 -16.15 -13.41 -12.74
C ALA A 263 -15.88 -12.07 -13.42
N LEU A 264 -14.72 -11.94 -14.09
CA LEU A 264 -14.36 -10.74 -14.84
C LEU A 264 -15.28 -10.52 -16.04
N HIS A 265 -15.57 -11.57 -16.80
CA HIS A 265 -16.51 -11.49 -17.92
C HIS A 265 -17.89 -11.04 -17.45
N TYR A 266 -18.41 -11.63 -16.38
CA TYR A 266 -19.69 -11.25 -15.79
C TYR A 266 -19.70 -9.78 -15.37
N ALA A 267 -18.68 -9.33 -14.64
CA ALA A 267 -18.58 -7.96 -14.20
C ALA A 267 -18.55 -6.95 -15.37
N ILE A 268 -17.74 -7.22 -16.38
CA ILE A 268 -17.62 -6.36 -17.56
C ILE A 268 -18.93 -6.33 -18.36
N SER A 269 -19.57 -7.48 -18.58
CA SER A 269 -20.84 -7.57 -19.33
C SER A 269 -22.00 -6.86 -18.63
N ARG A 270 -21.94 -6.73 -17.31
CA ARG A 270 -22.94 -6.02 -16.49
C ARG A 270 -22.60 -4.56 -16.21
N GLY A 271 -21.45 -4.07 -16.71
CA GLY A 271 -21.02 -2.69 -16.48
C GLY A 271 -20.70 -2.38 -15.03
N VAL A 272 -20.20 -3.39 -14.27
CA VAL A 272 -19.79 -3.19 -12.86
C VAL A 272 -18.68 -2.16 -12.80
N GLU A 273 -18.85 -1.12 -11.98
CA GLU A 273 -17.92 0.01 -11.95
C GLU A 273 -16.60 -0.31 -11.24
N HIS A 274 -16.63 -1.16 -10.22
CA HIS A 274 -15.43 -1.52 -9.45
C HIS A 274 -15.22 -3.03 -9.40
N ILE A 275 -14.06 -3.47 -9.85
CA ILE A 275 -13.69 -4.89 -9.84
C ILE A 275 -12.41 -5.07 -9.03
N PHE A 276 -12.48 -5.89 -7.98
CA PHE A 276 -11.34 -6.30 -7.16
C PHE A 276 -11.06 -7.77 -7.37
N SER A 277 -10.08 -8.08 -8.21
CA SER A 277 -9.67 -9.45 -8.50
C SER A 277 -8.26 -9.74 -8.01
N VAL A 278 -8.09 -10.83 -7.27
CA VAL A 278 -6.78 -11.31 -6.79
C VAL A 278 -6.64 -12.79 -7.17
N PRO A 279 -6.22 -13.10 -8.40
CA PRO A 279 -6.00 -14.49 -8.81
C PRO A 279 -4.86 -15.08 -7.99
N CYS A 280 -5.12 -16.18 -7.27
CA CYS A 280 -4.17 -16.77 -6.34
C CYS A 280 -3.40 -17.96 -6.89
N CYS A 281 -3.91 -18.63 -7.92
CA CYS A 281 -3.28 -19.81 -8.52
C CYS A 281 -3.77 -20.02 -9.96
N GLN A 282 -2.92 -20.66 -10.75
CA GLN A 282 -3.21 -21.08 -12.14
C GLN A 282 -2.90 -22.58 -12.25
N HIS A 283 -3.68 -23.40 -11.59
CA HIS A 283 -3.48 -24.86 -11.55
C HIS A 283 -3.61 -25.50 -12.93
N GLU A 284 -4.51 -25.02 -13.76
CA GLU A 284 -4.75 -25.54 -15.10
C GLU A 284 -3.54 -25.33 -16.00
N VAL A 285 -3.01 -24.10 -16.04
CA VAL A 285 -1.79 -23.77 -16.79
C VAL A 285 -0.59 -24.59 -16.28
N ASN A 286 -0.47 -24.71 -14.97
CA ASN A 286 0.65 -25.45 -14.34
C ASN A 286 0.59 -26.95 -14.67
N LYS A 287 -0.61 -27.56 -14.69
CA LYS A 287 -0.79 -28.96 -15.10
C LYS A 287 -0.48 -29.19 -16.57
N THR A 288 -0.77 -28.22 -17.42
CA THR A 288 -0.50 -28.30 -18.87
C THR A 288 1.00 -28.20 -19.14
N ILE A 289 1.71 -27.29 -18.48
CA ILE A 289 3.15 -27.14 -18.62
C ILE A 289 3.92 -28.38 -18.13
N GLN A 290 3.48 -28.99 -17.01
CA GLN A 290 4.11 -30.19 -16.47
C GLN A 290 3.90 -31.46 -17.31
N LYS A 291 2.90 -31.49 -18.20
CA LYS A 291 2.62 -32.63 -19.10
C LYS A 291 3.33 -32.49 -20.44
N GLY A 292 3.93 -31.36 -20.76
CA GLY A 292 4.58 -31.05 -22.03
C GLY A 292 6.12 -30.96 -21.95
N GLY A 293 6.73 -31.37 -20.83
CA GLY A 293 8.19 -31.44 -20.63
C GLY A 293 8.71 -32.87 -20.63
#